data_79cbe7eba3144e467114039a683709cc
#
_entry.id   79cbe7eba3144e467114039a683709cc
#
_cell.length_a   1.000
_cell.length_b   1.000
_cell.length_c   1.000
_cell.angle_alpha   90.00
_cell.angle_beta   90.00
_cell.angle_gamma   90.00
#
_symmetry.space_group_name_H-M   'P 1'
#
loop_
_entity.id
_entity.type
_entity.pdbx_description
1 polymer ?
#
loop_
_entity_poly.entity_id
_entity_poly.type
_entity_poly.pdbx_seq_one_letter_code
_entity_poly.pdbx_strand_id
1 'polypeptide(L)'
;MENIISLKDANIEQGTSSVLSDVNLSIDSAEFVYLIGKTGSGKSTLLKTLYGELPLTQGEGSVAGYSLNNLGAKEIPFLRRKMGIVFQDFQLLMDRTILQNLYFVLMATGWKNKAEIHSRAMSVLQLVGIEQKADEMPNRLSGGEQQRASIARALLNDPKIILADEPTGNLDVDTSTEIMELLVALTREEGTAILMATHDLQMVQKFPARILRVENGKVL
;
A
#
# COMPACT_ATOMS: atom_id res chain seq x y z
N MET A 1 8.62 -14.09 -14.29
CA MET A 1 8.54 -13.16 -13.12
C MET A 1 7.62 -13.80 -12.10
N GLU A 2 7.82 -13.54 -10.80
CA GLU A 2 6.95 -14.08 -9.75
C GLU A 2 5.67 -13.23 -9.73
N ASN A 3 4.51 -13.89 -9.86
CA ASN A 3 3.21 -13.20 -9.78
C ASN A 3 2.90 -12.89 -8.31
N ILE A 4 2.81 -11.62 -7.96
CA ILE A 4 2.57 -11.16 -6.58
C ILE A 4 1.08 -11.02 -6.27
N ILE A 5 0.28 -10.59 -7.24
CA ILE A 5 -1.19 -10.59 -7.15
C ILE A 5 -1.74 -11.36 -8.32
N SER A 6 -2.70 -12.24 -8.05
CA SER A 6 -3.53 -12.89 -9.07
C SER A 6 -4.97 -12.90 -8.62
N LEU A 7 -5.87 -12.39 -9.45
CA LEU A 7 -7.32 -12.58 -9.31
C LEU A 7 -7.85 -13.17 -10.61
N LYS A 8 -8.73 -14.17 -10.48
CA LYS A 8 -9.38 -14.82 -11.61
C LYS A 8 -10.88 -14.97 -11.32
N ASP A 9 -11.70 -14.43 -12.23
CA ASP A 9 -13.16 -14.46 -12.16
C ASP A 9 -13.68 -13.99 -10.78
N ALA A 10 -12.97 -13.04 -10.17
CA ALA A 10 -13.19 -12.60 -8.81
C ALA A 10 -14.33 -11.58 -8.73
N ASN A 11 -15.25 -11.75 -7.78
CA ASN A 11 -16.24 -10.75 -7.45
C ASN A 11 -15.85 -10.06 -6.15
N ILE A 12 -15.83 -8.73 -6.19
CA ILE A 12 -15.49 -7.88 -5.05
C ILE A 12 -16.77 -7.31 -4.46
N GLU A 13 -17.01 -7.62 -3.21
CA GLU A 13 -18.25 -7.29 -2.51
C GLU A 13 -17.99 -6.40 -1.31
N GLN A 14 -18.97 -5.57 -0.96
CA GLN A 14 -19.00 -4.81 0.29
C GLN A 14 -20.36 -5.01 0.97
N GLY A 15 -20.36 -5.76 2.06
CA GLY A 15 -21.60 -6.24 2.67
C GLY A 15 -22.33 -7.18 1.72
N THR A 16 -23.56 -6.83 1.33
CA THR A 16 -24.39 -7.60 0.39
C THR A 16 -24.36 -7.05 -1.04
N SER A 17 -23.56 -5.99 -1.28
CA SER A 17 -23.53 -5.33 -2.59
C SER A 17 -22.31 -5.77 -3.38
N SER A 18 -22.53 -6.24 -4.62
CA SER A 18 -21.45 -6.45 -5.58
C SER A 18 -20.93 -5.10 -6.06
N VAL A 19 -19.62 -4.88 -5.93
CA VAL A 19 -18.92 -3.63 -6.30
C VAL A 19 -18.18 -3.82 -7.61
N LEU A 20 -17.45 -4.92 -7.76
CA LEU A 20 -16.77 -5.29 -9.02
C LEU A 20 -17.06 -6.76 -9.33
N SER A 21 -17.26 -7.06 -10.61
CA SER A 21 -17.57 -8.42 -11.10
C SER A 21 -16.55 -8.87 -12.13
N ASP A 22 -16.29 -10.17 -12.17
CA ASP A 22 -15.42 -10.83 -13.16
C ASP A 22 -14.02 -10.20 -13.21
N VAL A 23 -13.47 -9.85 -12.04
CA VAL A 23 -12.15 -9.23 -11.96
C VAL A 23 -11.08 -10.24 -12.30
N ASN A 24 -10.34 -9.94 -13.37
CA ASN A 24 -9.18 -10.71 -13.82
C ASN A 24 -7.99 -9.76 -13.85
N LEU A 25 -7.03 -9.94 -12.94
CA LEU A 25 -5.81 -9.14 -12.91
C LEU A 25 -4.62 -9.94 -12.40
N SER A 26 -3.44 -9.60 -12.88
CA SER A 26 -2.17 -10.09 -12.35
C SER A 26 -1.20 -8.94 -12.19
N ILE A 27 -0.37 -8.97 -11.16
CA ILE A 27 0.72 -8.03 -10.92
C ILE A 27 1.97 -8.84 -10.60
N ASP A 28 3.04 -8.57 -11.33
CA ASP A 28 4.32 -9.22 -11.14
C ASP A 28 5.20 -8.47 -10.13
N SER A 29 6.27 -9.14 -9.65
CA SER A 29 7.29 -8.50 -8.83
C SER A 29 7.95 -7.32 -9.57
N ALA A 30 8.32 -6.27 -8.83
CA ALA A 30 8.92 -5.04 -9.37
C ALA A 30 8.06 -4.34 -10.45
N GLU A 31 6.74 -4.54 -10.43
CA GLU A 31 5.82 -3.86 -11.33
C GLU A 31 5.14 -2.68 -10.64
N PHE A 32 5.10 -1.51 -11.30
CA PHE A 32 4.29 -0.38 -10.87
C PHE A 32 2.99 -0.36 -11.69
N VAL A 33 1.85 -0.44 -11.00
CA VAL A 33 0.52 -0.50 -11.65
C VAL A 33 -0.40 0.56 -11.05
N TYR A 34 -1.02 1.34 -11.89
CA TYR A 34 -2.09 2.25 -11.51
C TYR A 34 -3.45 1.55 -11.56
N LEU A 35 -4.28 1.81 -10.56
CA LEU A 35 -5.69 1.47 -10.52
C LEU A 35 -6.49 2.78 -10.61
N ILE A 36 -6.93 3.16 -11.81
CA ILE A 36 -7.61 4.43 -12.03
C ILE A 36 -9.13 4.24 -12.16
N GLY A 37 -9.88 5.25 -11.75
CA GLY A 37 -11.34 5.26 -11.84
C GLY A 37 -11.94 6.39 -11.00
N LYS A 38 -13.20 6.71 -11.26
CA LYS A 38 -13.92 7.75 -10.51
C LYS A 38 -13.97 7.42 -9.01
N THR A 39 -14.14 8.44 -8.17
CA THR A 39 -14.45 8.23 -6.75
C THR A 39 -15.70 7.36 -6.61
N GLY A 40 -15.65 6.37 -5.71
CA GLY A 40 -16.72 5.40 -5.54
C GLY A 40 -16.80 4.28 -6.58
N SER A 41 -15.85 4.17 -7.52
CA SER A 41 -15.85 3.10 -8.54
C SER A 41 -15.49 1.71 -8.00
N GLY A 42 -15.00 1.59 -6.75
CA GLY A 42 -14.62 0.30 -6.15
C GLY A 42 -13.11 0.09 -5.99
N LYS A 43 -12.25 1.07 -6.29
CA LYS A 43 -10.78 0.96 -6.13
C LYS A 43 -10.39 0.58 -4.70
N SER A 44 -10.82 1.35 -3.71
CA SER A 44 -10.52 1.08 -2.29
C SER A 44 -11.13 -0.24 -1.82
N THR A 45 -12.30 -0.64 -2.34
CA THR A 45 -12.92 -1.94 -2.02
C THR A 45 -12.06 -3.09 -2.53
N LEU A 46 -11.52 -2.97 -3.75
CA LEU A 46 -10.56 -3.95 -4.29
C LEU A 46 -9.30 -4.02 -3.42
N LEU A 47 -8.70 -2.87 -3.07
CA LEU A 47 -7.52 -2.87 -2.19
C LEU A 47 -7.84 -3.54 -0.85
N LYS A 48 -9.01 -3.27 -0.24
CA LYS A 48 -9.46 -3.88 1.02
C LYS A 48 -9.58 -5.40 0.93
N THR A 49 -10.04 -5.91 -0.20
CA THR A 49 -10.07 -7.37 -0.45
C THR A 49 -8.66 -7.93 -0.56
N LEU A 50 -7.73 -7.25 -1.25
CA LEU A 50 -6.35 -7.71 -1.42
C LEU A 50 -5.59 -7.80 -0.09
N TYR A 51 -5.82 -6.88 0.88
CA TYR A 51 -5.16 -6.99 2.18
C TYR A 51 -6.01 -7.67 3.27
N GLY A 52 -7.09 -8.36 2.87
CA GLY A 52 -7.88 -9.21 3.76
C GLY A 52 -8.71 -8.44 4.78
N GLU A 53 -9.15 -7.22 4.50
CA GLU A 53 -10.17 -6.51 5.30
C GLU A 53 -11.57 -6.95 4.87
N LEU A 54 -11.75 -7.18 3.56
CA LEU A 54 -12.97 -7.75 2.99
C LEU A 54 -12.67 -9.16 2.48
N PRO A 55 -13.58 -10.12 2.65
CA PRO A 55 -13.39 -11.47 2.15
C PRO A 55 -13.54 -11.52 0.64
N LEU A 56 -12.77 -12.40 -0.03
CA LEU A 56 -13.04 -12.83 -1.39
C LEU A 56 -14.01 -14.01 -1.34
N THR A 57 -15.26 -13.80 -1.78
CA THR A 57 -16.33 -14.78 -1.68
C THR A 57 -16.50 -15.62 -2.94
N GLN A 58 -16.16 -15.07 -4.12
CA GLN A 58 -16.28 -15.72 -5.43
C GLN A 58 -15.05 -15.48 -6.29
N GLY A 59 -14.74 -16.46 -7.14
CA GLY A 59 -13.54 -16.49 -7.95
C GLY A 59 -12.32 -16.98 -7.20
N GLU A 60 -11.14 -16.84 -7.78
CA GLU A 60 -9.87 -17.24 -7.20
C GLU A 60 -9.00 -16.00 -6.97
N GLY A 61 -8.26 -15.97 -5.85
CA GLY A 61 -7.37 -14.86 -5.56
C GLY A 61 -6.17 -15.27 -4.71
N SER A 62 -5.02 -14.66 -5.02
CA SER A 62 -3.82 -14.80 -4.21
C SER A 62 -3.03 -13.49 -4.16
N VAL A 63 -2.37 -13.23 -3.03
CA VAL A 63 -1.47 -12.09 -2.83
C VAL A 63 -0.25 -12.54 -2.04
N ALA A 64 0.94 -12.26 -2.57
CA ALA A 64 2.22 -12.58 -1.94
C ALA A 64 2.32 -14.03 -1.45
N GLY A 65 1.74 -14.97 -2.22
CA GLY A 65 1.73 -16.42 -1.92
C GLY A 65 0.61 -16.88 -0.98
N TYR A 66 -0.25 -15.98 -0.48
CA TYR A 66 -1.42 -16.33 0.33
C TYR A 66 -2.67 -16.38 -0.55
N SER A 67 -3.47 -17.46 -0.40
CA SER A 67 -4.80 -17.52 -1.00
C SER A 67 -5.75 -16.56 -0.25
N LEU A 68 -6.52 -15.78 -1.01
CA LEU A 68 -7.59 -14.95 -0.46
C LEU A 68 -8.87 -15.73 -0.20
N ASN A 69 -9.01 -16.88 -0.86
CA ASN A 69 -10.15 -17.76 -0.68
C ASN A 69 -10.04 -18.44 0.70
N ASN A 70 -11.08 -18.25 1.51
CA ASN A 70 -11.13 -18.79 2.88
C ASN A 70 -9.98 -18.31 3.80
N LEU A 71 -9.46 -17.11 3.58
CA LEU A 71 -8.41 -16.52 4.40
C LEU A 71 -8.88 -16.37 5.85
N GLY A 72 -8.32 -17.19 6.74
CA GLY A 72 -8.69 -17.19 8.14
C GLY A 72 -8.18 -15.97 8.90
N ALA A 73 -8.88 -15.56 9.97
CA ALA A 73 -8.48 -14.42 10.81
C ALA A 73 -7.05 -14.56 11.37
N LYS A 74 -6.56 -15.80 11.56
CA LYS A 74 -5.18 -16.07 12.01
C LYS A 74 -4.13 -15.86 10.93
N GLU A 75 -4.51 -15.95 9.64
CA GLU A 75 -3.60 -15.81 8.50
C GLU A 75 -3.46 -14.36 8.03
N ILE A 76 -4.50 -13.55 8.22
CA ILE A 76 -4.51 -12.13 7.83
C ILE A 76 -3.27 -11.35 8.34
N PRO A 77 -2.83 -11.49 9.61
CA PRO A 77 -1.61 -10.81 10.07
C PRO A 77 -0.35 -11.22 9.33
N PHE A 78 -0.25 -12.48 8.90
CA PHE A 78 0.91 -12.96 8.14
C PHE A 78 0.87 -12.47 6.68
N LEU A 79 -0.30 -12.46 6.04
CA LEU A 79 -0.50 -11.81 4.75
C LEU A 79 -0.07 -10.33 4.82
N ARG A 80 -0.60 -9.57 5.79
CA ARG A 80 -0.30 -8.14 5.95
C ARG A 80 1.17 -7.84 6.25
N ARG A 81 1.95 -8.78 6.80
CA ARG A 81 3.41 -8.64 6.94
C ARG A 81 4.15 -8.69 5.60
N LYS A 82 3.56 -9.29 4.56
CA LYS A 82 4.16 -9.39 3.23
C LYS A 82 3.81 -8.22 2.33
N MET A 83 3.01 -7.26 2.82
CA MET A 83 2.61 -6.08 2.07
C MET A 83 2.75 -4.82 2.90
N GLY A 84 2.98 -3.70 2.23
CA GLY A 84 2.86 -2.36 2.78
C GLY A 84 1.50 -1.77 2.41
N ILE A 85 0.92 -0.96 3.29
CA ILE A 85 -0.31 -0.23 2.99
C ILE A 85 -0.05 1.25 3.25
N VAL A 86 -0.32 2.07 2.23
CA VAL A 86 -0.19 3.52 2.27
C VAL A 86 -1.56 4.13 2.04
N PHE A 87 -2.02 4.96 2.97
CA PHE A 87 -3.35 5.59 2.93
C PHE A 87 -3.25 7.07 2.61
N GLN A 88 -4.34 7.64 2.09
CA GLN A 88 -4.48 9.05 1.79
C GLN A 88 -4.37 9.95 3.04
N ASP A 89 -4.88 9.49 4.19
CA ASP A 89 -4.92 10.20 5.47
C ASP A 89 -3.77 9.84 6.42
N PHE A 90 -2.68 9.28 5.87
CA PHE A 90 -1.44 8.87 6.53
C PHE A 90 -1.63 7.80 7.62
N GLN A 91 -2.70 7.83 8.40
CA GLN A 91 -3.03 6.93 9.51
C GLN A 91 -1.87 6.74 10.52
N LEU A 92 -1.18 7.83 10.86
CA LEU A 92 -0.16 7.84 11.90
C LEU A 92 -0.82 7.93 13.28
N LEU A 93 -0.21 7.27 14.28
CA LEU A 93 -0.61 7.37 15.68
C LEU A 93 -0.17 8.75 16.22
N MET A 94 -1.13 9.62 16.50
CA MET A 94 -0.89 11.02 16.85
C MET A 94 -0.38 11.24 18.29
N ASP A 95 -0.44 10.20 19.13
CA ASP A 95 0.02 10.17 20.51
C ASP A 95 1.48 9.73 20.67
N ARG A 96 2.21 9.56 19.55
CA ARG A 96 3.56 8.98 19.50
C ARG A 96 4.42 9.70 18.49
N THR A 97 5.75 9.69 18.71
CA THR A 97 6.71 10.19 17.73
C THR A 97 6.72 9.32 16.47
N ILE A 98 7.32 9.81 15.40
CA ILE A 98 7.49 9.04 14.15
C ILE A 98 8.22 7.72 14.43
N LEU A 99 9.32 7.75 15.15
CA LEU A 99 10.07 6.55 15.52
C LEU A 99 9.24 5.57 16.34
N GLN A 100 8.43 6.05 17.27
CA GLN A 100 7.53 5.21 18.07
C GLN A 100 6.39 4.60 17.25
N ASN A 101 5.91 5.29 16.22
CA ASN A 101 4.97 4.73 15.24
C ASN A 101 5.57 3.51 14.54
N LEU A 102 6.84 3.59 14.12
CA LEU A 102 7.54 2.48 13.45
C LEU A 102 7.82 1.32 14.43
N TYR A 103 8.27 1.63 15.65
CA TYR A 103 8.47 0.61 16.69
C TYR A 103 7.20 -0.16 17.00
N PHE A 104 6.06 0.52 17.07
CA PHE A 104 4.79 -0.12 17.33
C PHE A 104 4.51 -1.23 16.30
N VAL A 105 4.71 -0.94 15.02
CA VAL A 105 4.50 -1.92 13.94
C VAL A 105 5.49 -3.07 14.02
N LEU A 106 6.79 -2.80 14.20
CA LEU A 106 7.82 -3.85 14.31
C LEU A 106 7.53 -4.79 15.48
N MET A 107 7.20 -4.25 16.67
CA MET A 107 6.84 -5.06 17.83
C MET A 107 5.56 -5.88 17.58
N ALA A 108 4.53 -5.27 16.97
CA ALA A 108 3.28 -5.95 16.64
C ALA A 108 3.48 -7.07 15.60
N THR A 109 4.51 -6.96 14.75
CA THR A 109 4.87 -7.98 13.77
C THR A 109 5.87 -9.01 14.29
N GLY A 110 6.23 -8.96 15.58
CA GLY A 110 6.96 -10.02 16.27
C GLY A 110 8.47 -9.77 16.45
N TRP A 111 8.96 -8.58 16.10
CA TRP A 111 10.34 -8.19 16.40
C TRP A 111 10.53 -8.03 17.91
N LYS A 112 11.64 -8.53 18.45
CA LYS A 112 11.90 -8.54 19.91
C LYS A 112 13.19 -7.81 20.29
N ASN A 113 14.19 -7.81 19.42
CA ASN A 113 15.48 -7.19 19.68
C ASN A 113 15.39 -5.67 19.49
N LYS A 114 15.54 -4.92 20.57
CA LYS A 114 15.43 -3.45 20.55
C LYS A 114 16.46 -2.78 19.61
N ALA A 115 17.68 -3.31 19.51
CA ALA A 115 18.70 -2.75 18.64
C ALA A 115 18.36 -2.96 17.16
N GLU A 116 17.86 -4.14 16.80
CA GLU A 116 17.38 -4.43 15.43
C GLU A 116 16.16 -3.58 15.06
N ILE A 117 15.20 -3.43 16.00
CA ILE A 117 14.02 -2.56 15.82
C ILE A 117 14.46 -1.13 15.53
N HIS A 118 15.40 -0.59 16.33
CA HIS A 118 15.92 0.76 16.13
C HIS A 118 16.64 0.89 14.79
N SER A 119 17.56 0.00 14.49
CA SER A 119 18.31 0.00 13.24
C SER A 119 17.39 -0.06 12.02
N ARG A 120 16.38 -0.96 12.05
CA ARG A 120 15.41 -1.06 10.94
C ARG A 120 14.54 0.19 10.80
N ALA A 121 14.01 0.73 11.89
CA ALA A 121 13.23 1.94 11.86
C ALA A 121 14.02 3.13 11.29
N MET A 122 15.27 3.32 11.74
CA MET A 122 16.13 4.38 11.23
C MET A 122 16.48 4.18 9.75
N SER A 123 16.75 2.95 9.32
CA SER A 123 17.08 2.66 7.92
C SER A 123 15.92 3.00 6.97
N VAL A 124 14.68 2.70 7.34
CA VAL A 124 13.53 3.07 6.49
C VAL A 124 13.23 4.58 6.54
N LEU A 125 13.47 5.27 7.67
CA LEU A 125 13.38 6.73 7.72
C LEU A 125 14.42 7.40 6.83
N GLN A 126 15.65 6.90 6.81
CA GLN A 126 16.71 7.36 5.92
C GLN A 126 16.34 7.10 4.45
N LEU A 127 15.79 5.92 4.14
CA LEU A 127 15.35 5.56 2.77
C LEU A 127 14.30 6.54 2.24
N VAL A 128 13.38 7.01 3.08
CA VAL A 128 12.36 8.00 2.69
C VAL A 128 12.79 9.45 2.95
N GLY A 129 14.01 9.70 3.47
CA GLY A 129 14.62 11.03 3.61
C GLY A 129 14.06 11.89 4.74
N ILE A 130 13.61 11.28 5.86
CA ILE A 130 13.09 11.99 7.04
C ILE A 130 13.67 11.48 8.37
N GLU A 131 14.87 10.92 8.37
CA GLU A 131 15.51 10.41 9.59
C GLU A 131 15.69 11.47 10.68
N GLN A 132 15.85 12.75 10.30
CA GLN A 132 15.95 13.88 11.22
C GLN A 132 14.63 14.21 11.94
N LYS A 133 13.52 13.62 11.49
CA LYS A 133 12.16 13.79 12.08
C LYS A 133 11.76 12.63 12.99
N ALA A 134 12.67 11.70 13.28
CA ALA A 134 12.38 10.49 14.05
C ALA A 134 11.70 10.76 15.41
N ASP A 135 12.15 11.78 16.13
CA ASP A 135 11.66 12.15 17.44
C ASP A 135 10.50 13.17 17.42
N GLU A 136 10.10 13.62 16.23
CA GLU A 136 8.98 14.56 16.10
C GLU A 136 7.62 13.83 16.18
N MET A 137 6.61 14.58 16.66
CA MET A 137 5.21 14.13 16.66
C MET A 137 4.61 14.34 15.27
N PRO A 138 3.66 13.47 14.80
CA PRO A 138 3.07 13.61 13.47
C PRO A 138 2.48 14.99 13.16
N ASN A 139 1.87 15.64 14.14
CA ASN A 139 1.27 16.97 14.00
C ASN A 139 2.28 18.11 13.79
N ARG A 140 3.58 17.84 13.93
CA ARG A 140 4.67 18.79 13.63
C ARG A 140 5.27 18.63 12.25
N LEU A 141 4.83 17.60 11.52
CA LEU A 141 5.30 17.30 10.18
C LEU A 141 4.40 17.97 9.14
N SER A 142 4.99 18.39 8.02
CA SER A 142 4.23 18.72 6.80
C SER A 142 3.48 17.49 6.26
N GLY A 143 2.50 17.70 5.38
CA GLY A 143 1.77 16.61 4.74
C GLY A 143 2.69 15.64 4.00
N GLY A 144 3.68 16.15 3.27
CA GLY A 144 4.68 15.34 2.57
C GLY A 144 5.56 14.52 3.52
N GLU A 145 6.00 15.11 4.65
CA GLU A 145 6.76 14.38 5.67
C GLU A 145 5.92 13.31 6.36
N GLN A 146 4.62 13.58 6.62
CA GLN A 146 3.70 12.57 7.15
C GLN A 146 3.51 11.42 6.15
N GLN A 147 3.40 11.72 4.86
CA GLN A 147 3.29 10.69 3.83
C GLN A 147 4.57 9.87 3.71
N ARG A 148 5.75 10.48 3.76
CA ARG A 148 7.03 9.77 3.83
C ARG A 148 7.10 8.86 5.06
N ALA A 149 6.61 9.29 6.22
CA ALA A 149 6.53 8.47 7.43
C ALA A 149 5.54 7.28 7.25
N SER A 150 4.41 7.49 6.58
CA SER A 150 3.47 6.42 6.22
C SER A 150 4.11 5.40 5.26
N ILE A 151 4.89 5.85 4.28
CA ILE A 151 5.65 4.98 3.37
C ILE A 151 6.74 4.22 4.13
N ALA A 152 7.51 4.89 5.02
CA ALA A 152 8.49 4.23 5.87
C ALA A 152 7.86 3.11 6.70
N ARG A 153 6.70 3.35 7.29
CA ARG A 153 5.93 2.34 8.01
C ARG A 153 5.54 1.15 7.13
N ALA A 154 5.15 1.40 5.89
CA ALA A 154 4.80 0.35 4.94
C ALA A 154 6.00 -0.53 4.56
N LEU A 155 7.22 0.00 4.59
CA LEU A 155 8.47 -0.68 4.22
C LEU A 155 9.09 -1.54 5.34
N LEU A 156 8.60 -1.46 6.59
CA LEU A 156 9.25 -2.05 7.77
C LEU A 156 9.54 -3.55 7.67
N ASN A 157 8.67 -4.32 7.06
CA ASN A 157 8.78 -5.78 6.97
C ASN A 157 9.20 -6.29 5.58
N ASP A 158 9.93 -5.50 4.80
CA ASP A 158 10.37 -5.82 3.43
C ASP A 158 9.21 -6.37 2.57
N PRO A 159 8.19 -5.54 2.30
CA PRO A 159 6.99 -5.99 1.64
C PRO A 159 7.28 -6.41 0.19
N LYS A 160 6.59 -7.45 -0.28
CA LYS A 160 6.60 -7.86 -1.69
C LYS A 160 5.81 -6.88 -2.58
N ILE A 161 4.82 -6.20 -1.99
CA ILE A 161 3.96 -5.24 -2.66
C ILE A 161 3.54 -4.12 -1.71
N ILE A 162 3.40 -2.93 -2.23
CA ILE A 162 2.74 -1.80 -1.58
C ILE A 162 1.38 -1.57 -2.26
N LEU A 163 0.32 -1.55 -1.44
CA LEU A 163 -1.00 -1.12 -1.83
C LEU A 163 -1.18 0.33 -1.38
N ALA A 164 -1.28 1.26 -2.33
CA ALA A 164 -1.40 2.68 -2.05
C ALA A 164 -2.79 3.18 -2.47
N ASP A 165 -3.55 3.74 -1.54
CA ASP A 165 -4.88 4.30 -1.79
C ASP A 165 -4.80 5.83 -1.76
N GLU A 166 -4.79 6.47 -2.93
CA GLU A 166 -4.70 7.92 -3.16
C GLU A 166 -3.54 8.58 -2.38
N PRO A 167 -2.28 8.08 -2.48
CA PRO A 167 -1.18 8.49 -1.60
C PRO A 167 -0.74 9.96 -1.78
N THR A 168 -1.19 10.62 -2.84
CA THR A 168 -0.89 12.03 -3.14
C THR A 168 -2.11 12.95 -3.01
N GLY A 169 -3.28 12.39 -2.67
CA GLY A 169 -4.55 13.11 -2.73
C GLY A 169 -4.71 14.30 -1.77
N ASN A 170 -3.88 14.40 -0.73
CA ASN A 170 -3.89 15.50 0.24
C ASN A 170 -2.64 16.39 0.16
N LEU A 171 -1.87 16.30 -0.94
CA LEU A 171 -0.60 16.98 -1.11
C LEU A 171 -0.68 17.99 -2.26
N ASP A 172 0.16 19.02 -2.22
CA ASP A 172 0.39 19.91 -3.35
C ASP A 172 1.13 19.19 -4.49
N VAL A 173 1.18 19.81 -5.67
CA VAL A 173 1.72 19.19 -6.89
C VAL A 173 3.21 18.86 -6.78
N ASP A 174 3.99 19.74 -6.15
CA ASP A 174 5.44 19.53 -6.02
C ASP A 174 5.73 18.41 -5.04
N THR A 175 5.10 18.41 -3.88
CA THR A 175 5.17 17.34 -2.88
C THR A 175 4.66 16.01 -3.46
N SER A 176 3.57 16.04 -4.23
CA SER A 176 3.04 14.85 -4.92
C SER A 176 4.06 14.26 -5.88
N THR A 177 4.78 15.11 -6.61
CA THR A 177 5.86 14.69 -7.51
C THR A 177 6.97 13.96 -6.75
N GLU A 178 7.44 14.53 -5.64
CA GLU A 178 8.48 13.90 -4.81
C GLU A 178 8.05 12.55 -4.24
N ILE A 179 6.79 12.42 -3.80
CA ILE A 179 6.24 11.14 -3.33
C ILE A 179 6.18 10.12 -4.47
N MET A 180 5.80 10.53 -5.66
CA MET A 180 5.79 9.65 -6.83
C MET A 180 7.20 9.20 -7.23
N GLU A 181 8.18 10.10 -7.22
CA GLU A 181 9.59 9.76 -7.46
C GLU A 181 10.09 8.71 -6.46
N LEU A 182 9.78 8.89 -5.17
CA LEU A 182 10.10 7.91 -4.13
C LEU A 182 9.46 6.54 -4.41
N LEU A 183 8.15 6.50 -4.71
CA LEU A 183 7.45 5.23 -4.99
C LEU A 183 8.01 4.52 -6.23
N VAL A 184 8.32 5.27 -7.29
CA VAL A 184 8.94 4.71 -8.51
C VAL A 184 10.35 4.18 -8.22
N ALA A 185 11.14 4.89 -7.41
CA ALA A 185 12.48 4.43 -6.99
C ALA A 185 12.40 3.12 -6.21
N LEU A 186 11.47 2.98 -5.26
CA LEU A 186 11.24 1.75 -4.49
C LEU A 186 10.94 0.54 -5.40
N THR A 187 10.18 0.75 -6.48
CA THR A 187 9.91 -0.33 -7.43
C THR A 187 11.17 -0.74 -8.20
N ARG A 188 12.00 0.21 -8.62
CA ARG A 188 13.17 -0.04 -9.45
C ARG A 188 14.37 -0.58 -8.67
N GLU A 189 14.60 -0.05 -7.47
CA GLU A 189 15.80 -0.31 -6.68
C GLU A 189 15.60 -1.45 -5.68
N GLU A 190 14.42 -1.51 -5.05
CA GLU A 190 14.10 -2.52 -4.03
C GLU A 190 13.31 -3.72 -4.60
N GLY A 191 12.85 -3.62 -5.85
CA GLY A 191 12.05 -4.67 -6.48
C GLY A 191 10.66 -4.85 -5.89
N THR A 192 10.18 -3.90 -5.08
CA THR A 192 8.85 -3.92 -4.49
C THR A 192 7.80 -3.59 -5.52
N ALA A 193 6.80 -4.46 -5.72
CA ALA A 193 5.66 -4.14 -6.59
C ALA A 193 4.79 -3.03 -5.96
N ILE A 194 4.14 -2.22 -6.78
CA ILE A 194 3.22 -1.18 -6.29
C ILE A 194 1.91 -1.22 -7.08
N LEU A 195 0.80 -1.32 -6.37
CA LEU A 195 -0.55 -1.08 -6.89
C LEU A 195 -1.08 0.21 -6.27
N MET A 196 -1.18 1.26 -7.08
CA MET A 196 -1.59 2.59 -6.64
C MET A 196 -2.98 2.94 -7.19
N ALA A 197 -3.96 3.02 -6.31
CA ALA A 197 -5.25 3.61 -6.64
C ALA A 197 -5.12 5.13 -6.69
N THR A 198 -5.58 5.73 -7.79
CA THR A 198 -5.61 7.19 -7.94
C THR A 198 -6.65 7.66 -8.95
N HIS A 199 -7.04 8.91 -8.84
CA HIS A 199 -7.82 9.64 -9.86
C HIS A 199 -7.01 10.80 -10.47
N ASP A 200 -5.76 10.99 -10.04
CA ASP A 200 -4.86 12.04 -10.54
C ASP A 200 -4.20 11.63 -11.86
N LEU A 201 -4.84 12.00 -12.97
CA LEU A 201 -4.33 11.70 -14.31
C LEU A 201 -3.06 12.49 -14.67
N GLN A 202 -2.77 13.60 -14.00
CA GLN A 202 -1.56 14.37 -14.25
C GLN A 202 -0.34 13.60 -13.75
N MET A 203 -0.41 13.01 -12.54
CA MET A 203 0.64 12.16 -12.01
C MET A 203 0.81 10.89 -12.85
N VAL A 204 -0.28 10.28 -13.30
CA VAL A 204 -0.22 9.10 -14.21
C VAL A 204 0.48 9.43 -15.53
N GLN A 205 0.27 10.63 -16.10
CA GLN A 205 0.97 11.06 -17.32
C GLN A 205 2.44 11.36 -17.08
N LYS A 206 2.78 11.97 -15.93
CA LYS A 206 4.16 12.34 -15.56
C LYS A 206 5.02 11.11 -15.24
N PHE A 207 4.41 10.07 -14.66
CA PHE A 207 5.07 8.82 -14.27
C PHE A 207 4.41 7.63 -14.96
N PRO A 208 4.66 7.41 -16.26
CA PRO A 208 3.95 6.39 -17.03
C PRO A 208 4.26 4.98 -16.52
N ALA A 209 3.20 4.20 -16.29
CA ALA A 209 3.24 2.80 -15.91
C ALA A 209 1.99 2.09 -16.43
N ARG A 210 1.87 0.77 -16.18
CA ARG A 210 0.68 0.01 -16.54
C ARG A 210 -0.55 0.55 -15.82
N ILE A 211 -1.68 0.61 -16.53
CA ILE A 211 -2.94 1.14 -16.03
C ILE A 211 -4.01 0.05 -16.05
N LEU A 212 -4.70 -0.11 -14.94
CA LEU A 212 -5.96 -0.84 -14.79
C LEU A 212 -7.08 0.18 -14.58
N ARG A 213 -8.15 0.10 -15.38
CA ARG A 213 -9.29 1.02 -15.28
C ARG A 213 -10.45 0.35 -14.56
N VAL A 214 -10.95 1.03 -13.53
CA VAL A 214 -12.17 0.61 -12.82
C VAL A 214 -13.34 1.41 -13.35
N GLU A 215 -14.18 0.75 -14.13
CA GLU A 215 -15.31 1.38 -14.80
C GLU A 215 -16.50 0.41 -14.89
N ASN A 216 -17.73 0.91 -14.62
CA ASN A 216 -18.97 0.13 -14.73
C ASN A 216 -18.94 -1.22 -13.99
N GLY A 217 -18.30 -1.26 -12.79
CA GLY A 217 -18.22 -2.47 -11.99
C GLY A 217 -17.22 -3.51 -12.52
N LYS A 218 -16.31 -3.12 -13.42
CA LYS A 218 -15.26 -4.00 -13.97
C LYS A 218 -13.86 -3.39 -13.85
N VAL A 219 -12.85 -4.23 -13.91
CA VAL A 219 -11.44 -3.85 -14.05
C VAL A 219 -11.02 -4.20 -15.48
N LEU A 220 -10.54 -3.19 -16.22
CA LEU A 220 -10.18 -3.25 -17.64
C LEU A 220 -8.70 -2.95 -17.84
#